data_73dc19fc4692a12084348c602919ce0d
#
_entry.id   73dc19fc4692a12084348c602919ce0d
#
_cell.length_a   1.000
_cell.length_b   1.000
_cell.length_c   1.000
_cell.angle_alpha   90.00
_cell.angle_beta   90.00
_cell.angle_gamma   90.00
#
_symmetry.space_group_name_H-M   'P 1'
#
loop_
_entity.id
_entity.type
_entity.pdbx_description
1 polymer ?
#
loop_
_entity_poly.entity_id
_entity_poly.type
_entity_poly.pdbx_seq_one_letter_code
_entity_poly.pdbx_strand_id
1 'polypeptide(L)'
;MSLSVIIIIVLTGILAIYVFYLISIYVKLENRRSLILSKFEEVDKQIGNKLDLVKKIVEITNNSELDNLRIALLNSVTVNDKIKYVKELDSMLKTIDTKDRKIKRLINSINDIDLKIDYAKEFYNDTLYEYNMILGTKSGNVMKKIFKYSEYNTF
;
A
#
# COMPACT_ATOMS: atom_id res chain seq x y z
N MET A 1 31.43 -48.05 -6.83
CA MET A 1 30.99 -46.77 -7.39
C MET A 1 32.22 -45.90 -7.58
N SER A 2 32.44 -45.32 -8.75
CA SER A 2 33.62 -44.48 -8.96
C SER A 2 33.51 -43.15 -8.19
N LEU A 3 34.62 -42.61 -7.75
CA LEU A 3 34.69 -41.33 -6.99
C LEU A 3 33.96 -40.21 -7.76
N SER A 4 34.10 -40.21 -9.09
CA SER A 4 33.40 -39.23 -9.97
C SER A 4 31.88 -39.31 -9.88
N VAL A 5 31.31 -40.51 -9.76
CA VAL A 5 29.84 -40.69 -9.62
C VAL A 5 29.37 -40.13 -8.26
N ILE A 6 30.10 -40.36 -7.21
CA ILE A 6 29.77 -39.81 -5.87
C ILE A 6 29.77 -38.27 -5.91
N ILE A 7 30.82 -37.67 -6.51
CA ILE A 7 30.93 -36.22 -6.63
C ILE A 7 29.75 -35.64 -7.41
N ILE A 8 29.35 -36.25 -8.53
CA ILE A 8 28.20 -35.78 -9.33
C ILE A 8 26.89 -35.84 -8.53
N ILE A 9 26.64 -36.92 -7.78
CA ILE A 9 25.45 -37.07 -6.93
C ILE A 9 25.42 -35.96 -5.86
N VAL A 10 26.54 -35.71 -5.19
CA VAL A 10 26.61 -34.67 -4.17
C VAL A 10 26.38 -33.29 -4.75
N LEU A 11 27.00 -32.93 -5.88
CA LEU A 11 26.82 -31.67 -6.55
C LEU A 11 25.38 -31.46 -7.00
N THR A 12 24.75 -32.51 -7.56
CA THR A 12 23.35 -32.47 -7.98
C THR A 12 22.42 -32.26 -6.78
N GLY A 13 22.70 -32.93 -5.65
CA GLY A 13 21.96 -32.73 -4.40
C GLY A 13 22.04 -31.29 -3.88
N ILE A 14 23.25 -30.71 -3.84
CA ILE A 14 23.46 -29.31 -3.43
C ILE A 14 22.72 -28.35 -4.35
N LEU A 15 22.78 -28.58 -5.67
CA LEU A 15 22.06 -27.75 -6.65
C LEU A 15 20.55 -27.83 -6.45
N ALA A 16 20.00 -29.01 -6.21
CA ALA A 16 18.58 -29.20 -5.93
C ALA A 16 18.15 -28.41 -4.68
N ILE A 17 18.89 -28.50 -3.58
CA ILE A 17 18.60 -27.74 -2.35
C ILE A 17 18.62 -26.23 -2.63
N TYR A 18 19.59 -25.75 -3.40
CA TYR A 18 19.68 -24.32 -3.76
C TYR A 18 18.49 -23.87 -4.60
N VAL A 19 18.05 -24.67 -5.56
CA VAL A 19 16.85 -24.36 -6.37
C VAL A 19 15.59 -24.30 -5.49
N PHE A 20 15.38 -25.27 -4.59
CA PHE A 20 14.26 -25.24 -3.64
C PHE A 20 14.29 -24.00 -2.74
N TYR A 21 15.47 -23.59 -2.28
CA TYR A 21 15.65 -22.35 -1.52
C TYR A 21 15.22 -21.11 -2.34
N LEU A 22 15.64 -21.01 -3.61
CA LEU A 22 15.23 -19.91 -4.49
C LEU A 22 13.70 -19.89 -4.75
N ILE A 23 13.08 -21.05 -4.95
CA ILE A 23 11.62 -21.16 -5.08
C ILE A 23 10.91 -20.66 -3.82
N SER A 24 11.43 -21.00 -2.64
CA SER A 24 10.86 -20.52 -1.38
C SER A 24 10.89 -18.98 -1.27
N ILE A 25 11.99 -18.35 -1.70
CA ILE A 25 12.10 -16.89 -1.73
C ILE A 25 11.13 -16.28 -2.74
N TYR A 26 11.02 -16.86 -3.93
CA TYR A 26 10.07 -16.44 -4.95
C TYR A 26 8.63 -16.44 -4.40
N VAL A 27 8.20 -17.55 -3.80
CA VAL A 27 6.86 -17.66 -3.21
C VAL A 27 6.63 -16.62 -2.12
N LYS A 28 7.63 -16.37 -1.26
CA LYS A 28 7.54 -15.32 -0.22
C LYS A 28 7.36 -13.93 -0.84
N LEU A 29 8.13 -13.60 -1.88
CA LEU A 29 8.05 -12.32 -2.56
C LEU A 29 6.69 -12.12 -3.24
N GLU A 30 6.19 -13.13 -3.96
CA GLU A 30 4.86 -13.04 -4.61
C GLU A 30 3.74 -12.91 -3.59
N ASN A 31 3.78 -13.64 -2.48
CA ASN A 31 2.79 -13.50 -1.43
C ASN A 31 2.81 -12.09 -0.81
N ARG A 32 4.00 -11.51 -0.55
CA ARG A 32 4.09 -10.14 -0.04
C ARG A 32 3.65 -9.10 -1.06
N ARG A 33 3.99 -9.28 -2.33
CA ARG A 33 3.54 -8.42 -3.42
C ARG A 33 2.02 -8.41 -3.54
N SER A 34 1.39 -9.57 -3.54
CA SER A 34 -0.08 -9.68 -3.57
C SER A 34 -0.71 -8.99 -2.36
N LEU A 35 -0.13 -9.15 -1.17
CA LEU A 35 -0.62 -8.50 0.05
C LEU A 35 -0.46 -6.97 -0.01
N ILE A 36 0.67 -6.46 -0.54
CA ILE A 36 0.88 -5.01 -0.77
C ILE A 36 -0.23 -4.44 -1.66
N LEU A 37 -0.53 -5.10 -2.78
CA LEU A 37 -1.58 -4.65 -3.70
C LEU A 37 -2.96 -4.66 -3.03
N SER A 38 -3.30 -5.72 -2.30
CA SER A 38 -4.56 -5.81 -1.54
C SER A 38 -4.68 -4.71 -0.47
N LYS A 39 -3.58 -4.40 0.23
CA LYS A 39 -3.58 -3.33 1.24
C LYS A 39 -3.65 -1.95 0.62
N PHE A 40 -3.04 -1.74 -0.53
CA PHE A 40 -3.20 -0.52 -1.31
C PHE A 40 -4.66 -0.29 -1.72
N GLU A 41 -5.34 -1.33 -2.24
CA GLU A 41 -6.76 -1.27 -2.60
C GLU A 41 -7.64 -0.97 -1.38
N GLU A 42 -7.30 -1.50 -0.21
CA GLU A 42 -8.02 -1.19 1.03
C GLU A 42 -7.90 0.28 1.43
N VAL A 43 -6.69 0.85 1.35
CA VAL A 43 -6.47 2.31 1.56
C VAL A 43 -7.29 3.13 0.57
N ASP A 44 -7.24 2.78 -0.71
CA ASP A 44 -7.97 3.46 -1.78
C ASP A 44 -9.49 3.43 -1.55
N LYS A 45 -10.01 2.28 -1.15
CA LYS A 45 -11.43 2.12 -0.80
C LYS A 45 -11.82 3.04 0.35
N GLN A 46 -11.00 3.13 1.41
CA GLN A 46 -11.31 4.01 2.54
C GLN A 46 -11.23 5.50 2.16
N ILE A 47 -10.26 5.87 1.32
CA ILE A 47 -10.19 7.21 0.73
C ILE A 47 -11.48 7.50 -0.07
N GLY A 48 -11.95 6.56 -0.90
CA GLY A 48 -13.22 6.70 -1.62
C GLY A 48 -14.41 6.95 -0.69
N ASN A 49 -14.53 6.17 0.38
CA ASN A 49 -15.59 6.37 1.39
C ASN A 49 -15.51 7.77 2.04
N LYS A 50 -14.29 8.26 2.31
CA LYS A 50 -14.07 9.62 2.83
C LYS A 50 -14.55 10.67 1.83
N LEU A 51 -14.20 10.52 0.55
CA LEU A 51 -14.59 11.46 -0.51
C LEU A 51 -16.12 11.54 -0.70
N ASP A 52 -16.85 10.43 -0.48
CA ASP A 52 -18.31 10.43 -0.51
C ASP A 52 -18.92 11.25 0.64
N LEU A 53 -18.32 11.22 1.82
CA LEU A 53 -18.74 12.08 2.94
C LEU A 53 -18.38 13.55 2.70
N VAL A 54 -17.19 13.82 2.16
CA VAL A 54 -16.76 15.17 1.79
C VAL A 54 -17.69 15.77 0.74
N LYS A 55 -18.14 14.99 -0.26
CA LYS A 55 -19.13 15.43 -1.24
C LYS A 55 -20.41 15.96 -0.57
N LYS A 56 -20.92 15.24 0.43
CA LYS A 56 -22.11 15.68 1.19
C LYS A 56 -21.87 16.99 1.95
N ILE A 57 -20.65 17.21 2.47
CA ILE A 57 -20.30 18.49 3.10
C ILE A 57 -20.27 19.60 2.06
N VAL A 58 -19.67 19.36 0.88
CA VAL A 58 -19.67 20.33 -0.24
C VAL A 58 -21.08 20.73 -0.63
N GLU A 59 -22.00 19.78 -0.76
CA GLU A 59 -23.40 20.02 -1.10
C GLU A 59 -24.12 20.90 -0.05
N ILE A 60 -23.75 20.83 1.22
CA ILE A 60 -24.32 21.66 2.30
C ILE A 60 -23.67 23.04 2.35
N THR A 61 -22.33 23.11 2.15
CA THR A 61 -21.55 24.35 2.35
C THR A 61 -21.35 25.15 1.09
N ASN A 62 -21.61 24.58 -0.10
CA ASN A 62 -21.24 25.13 -1.41
C ASN A 62 -19.77 25.56 -1.51
N ASN A 63 -18.87 24.86 -0.81
CA ASN A 63 -17.44 25.17 -0.80
C ASN A 63 -16.74 24.59 -2.04
N SER A 64 -16.52 25.46 -3.05
CA SER A 64 -15.89 25.06 -4.32
C SER A 64 -14.42 24.66 -4.17
N GLU A 65 -13.69 25.21 -3.20
CA GLU A 65 -12.29 24.87 -2.96
C GLU A 65 -12.16 23.45 -2.39
N LEU A 66 -13.04 23.07 -1.46
CA LEU A 66 -13.14 21.72 -0.93
C LEU A 66 -13.51 20.71 -2.03
N ASP A 67 -14.42 21.09 -2.96
CA ASP A 67 -14.79 20.22 -4.09
C ASP A 67 -13.63 20.02 -5.07
N ASN A 68 -12.87 21.07 -5.36
CA ASN A 68 -11.68 20.97 -6.20
C ASN A 68 -10.64 20.03 -5.61
N LEU A 69 -10.37 20.08 -4.30
CA LEU A 69 -9.47 19.13 -3.63
C LEU A 69 -10.02 17.71 -3.65
N ARG A 70 -11.31 17.52 -3.44
CA ARG A 70 -11.98 16.22 -3.56
C ARG A 70 -11.78 15.62 -4.96
N ILE A 71 -11.99 16.41 -6.01
CA ILE A 71 -11.81 15.98 -7.40
C ILE A 71 -10.33 15.69 -7.69
N ALA A 72 -9.40 16.52 -7.22
CA ALA A 72 -7.96 16.28 -7.38
C ALA A 72 -7.52 14.97 -6.75
N LEU A 73 -8.01 14.67 -5.53
CA LEU A 73 -7.73 13.41 -4.84
C LEU A 73 -8.36 12.21 -5.56
N LEU A 74 -9.59 12.34 -6.05
CA LEU A 74 -10.27 11.29 -6.82
C LEU A 74 -9.49 10.91 -8.09
N ASN A 75 -8.89 11.89 -8.75
CA ASN A 75 -8.13 11.70 -9.99
C ASN A 75 -6.64 11.38 -9.75
N SER A 76 -6.18 11.36 -8.51
CA SER A 76 -4.78 11.08 -8.20
C SER A 76 -4.46 9.60 -8.42
N VAL A 77 -3.37 9.33 -9.16
CA VAL A 77 -2.92 7.97 -9.50
C VAL A 77 -1.76 7.54 -8.61
N THR A 78 -0.87 8.46 -8.25
CA THR A 78 0.33 8.12 -7.47
C THR A 78 0.09 8.18 -5.97
N VAL A 79 0.82 7.34 -5.22
CA VAL A 79 0.79 7.36 -3.74
C VAL A 79 1.15 8.75 -3.20
N ASN A 80 2.15 9.40 -3.78
CA ASN A 80 2.62 10.72 -3.34
C ASN A 80 1.54 11.79 -3.52
N ASP A 81 0.83 11.80 -4.65
CA ASP A 81 -0.26 12.73 -4.89
C ASP A 81 -1.42 12.49 -3.92
N LYS A 82 -1.75 11.22 -3.66
CA LYS A 82 -2.78 10.85 -2.68
C LYS A 82 -2.45 11.37 -1.29
N ILE A 83 -1.21 11.17 -0.82
CA ILE A 83 -0.75 11.68 0.47
C ILE A 83 -0.88 13.20 0.54
N LYS A 84 -0.44 13.90 -0.50
CA LYS A 84 -0.51 15.36 -0.58
C LYS A 84 -1.95 15.85 -0.46
N TYR A 85 -2.83 15.38 -1.34
CA TYR A 85 -4.21 15.83 -1.37
C TYR A 85 -5.03 15.41 -0.15
N VAL A 86 -4.76 14.24 0.46
CA VAL A 86 -5.39 13.86 1.73
C VAL A 86 -5.02 14.86 2.83
N LYS A 87 -3.75 15.24 2.95
CA LYS A 87 -3.31 16.23 3.95
C LYS A 87 -3.94 17.61 3.73
N GLU A 88 -4.02 18.07 2.48
CA GLU A 88 -4.66 19.35 2.14
C GLU A 88 -6.16 19.31 2.45
N LEU A 89 -6.83 18.23 2.10
CA LEU A 89 -8.24 18.00 2.39
C LEU A 89 -8.50 18.00 3.91
N ASP A 90 -7.68 17.30 4.69
CA ASP A 90 -7.80 17.26 6.16
C ASP A 90 -7.59 18.62 6.80
N SER A 91 -6.65 19.40 6.27
CA SER A 91 -6.42 20.77 6.74
C SER A 91 -7.63 21.66 6.50
N MET A 92 -8.26 21.51 5.32
CA MET A 92 -9.44 22.29 4.98
C MET A 92 -10.69 21.84 5.78
N LEU A 93 -10.87 20.54 6.00
CA LEU A 93 -11.97 20.01 6.82
C LEU A 93 -11.95 20.55 8.24
N LYS A 94 -10.76 20.83 8.82
CA LYS A 94 -10.61 21.42 10.16
C LYS A 94 -11.08 22.89 10.23
N THR A 95 -11.16 23.59 9.11
CA THR A 95 -11.60 24.99 9.06
C THR A 95 -13.12 25.13 8.91
N ILE A 96 -13.83 24.03 8.63
CA ILE A 96 -15.26 24.06 8.41
C ILE A 96 -16.02 24.32 9.72
N ASP A 97 -16.98 25.25 9.67
CA ASP A 97 -17.86 25.53 10.82
C ASP A 97 -18.75 24.30 11.11
N THR A 98 -18.60 23.77 12.32
CA THR A 98 -19.33 22.59 12.80
C THR A 98 -20.58 22.91 13.62
N LYS A 99 -21.09 24.17 13.55
CA LYS A 99 -22.35 24.57 14.22
C LYS A 99 -23.54 23.82 13.65
N ASP A 100 -23.54 23.53 12.36
CA ASP A 100 -24.55 22.67 11.76
C ASP A 100 -24.42 21.23 12.27
N ARG A 101 -25.52 20.70 12.82
CA ARG A 101 -25.55 19.34 13.39
C ARG A 101 -25.30 18.25 12.33
N LYS A 102 -25.67 18.49 11.06
CA LYS A 102 -25.43 17.55 9.96
C LYS A 102 -23.95 17.53 9.61
N ILE A 103 -23.32 18.69 9.48
CA ILE A 103 -21.88 18.82 9.19
C ILE A 103 -21.08 18.15 10.32
N LYS A 104 -21.40 18.41 11.58
CA LYS A 104 -20.74 17.80 12.72
C LYS A 104 -20.79 16.27 12.69
N ARG A 105 -21.93 15.67 12.32
CA ARG A 105 -22.05 14.22 12.17
C ARG A 105 -21.19 13.68 11.02
N LEU A 106 -21.14 14.37 9.88
CA LEU A 106 -20.31 13.99 8.75
C LEU A 106 -18.82 14.05 9.10
N ILE A 107 -18.38 15.10 9.78
CA ILE A 107 -16.99 15.21 10.26
C ILE A 107 -16.64 14.07 11.23
N ASN A 108 -17.50 13.73 12.18
CA ASN A 108 -17.27 12.58 13.06
C ASN A 108 -17.13 11.28 12.27
N SER A 109 -17.99 11.06 11.26
CA SER A 109 -17.89 9.87 10.40
C SER A 109 -16.60 9.87 9.56
N ILE A 110 -16.11 11.05 9.13
CA ILE A 110 -14.82 11.19 8.46
C ILE A 110 -13.69 10.80 9.41
N ASN A 111 -13.69 11.26 10.66
CA ASN A 111 -12.67 10.88 11.64
C ASN A 111 -12.62 9.36 11.88
N ASP A 112 -13.78 8.68 11.90
CA ASP A 112 -13.82 7.21 11.99
C ASP A 112 -13.21 6.53 10.76
N ILE A 113 -13.38 7.12 9.57
CA ILE A 113 -12.75 6.62 8.34
C ILE A 113 -11.25 6.91 8.37
N ASP A 114 -10.81 8.07 8.86
CA ASP A 114 -9.38 8.41 8.96
C ASP A 114 -8.62 7.40 9.81
N LEU A 115 -9.20 6.96 10.94
CA LEU A 115 -8.62 5.87 11.72
C LEU A 115 -8.45 4.58 10.90
N LYS A 116 -9.44 4.23 10.07
CA LYS A 116 -9.35 3.04 9.19
C LYS A 116 -8.27 3.22 8.10
N ILE A 117 -8.14 4.44 7.56
CA ILE A 117 -7.08 4.77 6.60
C ILE A 117 -5.72 4.61 7.26
N ASP A 118 -5.53 5.13 8.47
CA ASP A 118 -4.26 5.06 9.18
C ASP A 118 -3.88 3.59 9.49
N TYR A 119 -4.79 2.77 9.96
CA TYR A 119 -4.57 1.33 10.13
C TYR A 119 -4.20 0.63 8.80
N ALA A 120 -4.92 0.94 7.73
CA ALA A 120 -4.64 0.32 6.43
C ALA A 120 -3.26 0.73 5.90
N LYS A 121 -2.84 1.99 6.09
CA LYS A 121 -1.49 2.50 5.76
C LYS A 121 -0.41 1.81 6.58
N GLU A 122 -0.61 1.64 7.88
CA GLU A 122 0.33 0.94 8.76
C GLU A 122 0.58 -0.48 8.24
N PHE A 123 -0.49 -1.26 8.00
CA PHE A 123 -0.36 -2.60 7.44
C PHE A 123 0.30 -2.63 6.06
N TYR A 124 0.00 -1.65 5.20
CA TYR A 124 0.67 -1.52 3.90
C TYR A 124 2.18 -1.30 4.09
N ASN A 125 2.57 -0.34 4.94
CA ASN A 125 3.97 0.00 5.16
C ASN A 125 4.74 -1.16 5.82
N ASP A 126 4.15 -1.88 6.76
CA ASP A 126 4.77 -3.06 7.39
C ASP A 126 5.00 -4.17 6.36
N THR A 127 4.00 -4.45 5.53
CA THR A 127 4.13 -5.46 4.46
C THR A 127 5.19 -5.06 3.45
N LEU A 128 5.26 -3.77 3.11
CA LEU A 128 6.27 -3.20 2.22
C LEU A 128 7.68 -3.32 2.81
N TYR A 129 7.82 -3.03 4.10
CA TYR A 129 9.10 -3.19 4.80
C TYR A 129 9.60 -4.64 4.74
N GLU A 130 8.73 -5.62 5.03
CA GLU A 130 9.08 -7.04 4.94
C GLU A 130 9.44 -7.46 3.51
N TYR A 131 8.70 -6.98 2.51
CA TYR A 131 9.01 -7.24 1.10
C TYR A 131 10.39 -6.68 0.71
N ASN A 132 10.67 -5.43 1.07
CA ASN A 132 11.95 -4.79 0.77
C ASN A 132 13.12 -5.46 1.53
N MET A 133 12.91 -5.93 2.76
CA MET A 133 13.90 -6.72 3.48
C MET A 133 14.29 -8.00 2.72
N ILE A 134 13.29 -8.73 2.17
CA ILE A 134 13.54 -9.92 1.37
C ILE A 134 14.32 -9.56 0.09
N LEU A 135 13.92 -8.49 -0.61
CA LEU A 135 14.58 -8.01 -1.82
C LEU A 135 16.04 -7.59 -1.57
N GLY A 136 16.34 -7.03 -0.40
CA GLY A 136 17.69 -6.62 0.00
C GLY A 136 18.66 -7.76 0.26
N THR A 137 18.19 -9.01 0.43
CA THR A 137 19.04 -10.18 0.59
C THR A 137 19.79 -10.53 -0.73
N LYS A 138 20.91 -11.26 -0.63
CA LYS A 138 21.65 -11.71 -1.82
C LYS A 138 20.75 -12.50 -2.78
N SER A 139 19.92 -13.40 -2.25
CA SER A 139 18.99 -14.21 -3.05
C SER A 139 17.80 -13.39 -3.57
N GLY A 140 17.29 -12.41 -2.80
CA GLY A 140 16.30 -11.46 -3.23
C GLY A 140 16.79 -10.59 -4.40
N ASN A 141 18.06 -10.17 -4.38
CA ASN A 141 18.67 -9.45 -5.51
C ASN A 141 18.75 -10.30 -6.77
N VAL A 142 18.98 -11.60 -6.66
CA VAL A 142 18.89 -12.53 -7.81
C VAL A 142 17.45 -12.56 -8.35
N MET A 143 16.45 -12.67 -7.47
CA MET A 143 15.04 -12.65 -7.85
C MET A 143 14.64 -11.32 -8.49
N LYS A 144 15.10 -10.19 -7.94
CA LYS A 144 14.88 -8.84 -8.50
C LYS A 144 15.34 -8.74 -9.96
N LYS A 145 16.51 -9.33 -10.28
CA LYS A 145 17.06 -9.34 -11.66
C LYS A 145 16.29 -10.27 -12.60
N ILE A 146 15.90 -11.46 -12.14
CA ILE A 146 15.24 -12.48 -12.96
C ILE A 146 13.78 -12.08 -13.25
N PHE A 147 13.05 -11.66 -12.21
CA PHE A 147 11.60 -11.39 -12.29
C PHE A 147 11.26 -9.90 -12.38
N LYS A 148 12.26 -9.01 -12.45
CA LYS A 148 12.09 -7.56 -12.57
C LYS A 148 11.23 -6.96 -11.44
N TYR A 149 11.39 -7.45 -10.21
CA TYR A 149 10.73 -6.88 -9.05
C TYR A 149 11.16 -5.42 -8.83
N SER A 150 10.18 -4.55 -8.58
CA SER A 150 10.40 -3.14 -8.26
C SER A 150 10.13 -2.87 -6.78
N GLU A 151 10.71 -1.81 -6.26
CA GLU A 151 10.38 -1.26 -4.96
C GLU A 151 9.08 -0.46 -5.05
N TYR A 152 8.29 -0.45 -3.99
CA TYR A 152 7.07 0.34 -3.87
C TYR A 152 7.32 1.51 -2.90
N ASN A 153 6.55 2.58 -3.03
CA ASN A 153 6.61 3.74 -2.14
C ASN A 153 5.74 3.51 -0.90
N THR A 154 6.20 4.03 0.25
CA THR A 154 5.43 4.08 1.50
C THR A 154 4.31 5.12 1.40
N PHE A 155 3.23 4.90 2.17
CA PHE A 155 2.20 5.91 2.43
C PHE A 155 2.63 6.92 3.48
#